data_422f7751a9783c8238eaf7464aa301eb
#
_entry.id   422f7751a9783c8238eaf7464aa301eb
#
_cell.length_a   1.000
_cell.length_b   1.000
_cell.length_c   1.000
_cell.angle_alpha   90.00
_cell.angle_beta   90.00
_cell.angle_gamma   90.00
#
_symmetry.space_group_name_H-M   'P 1'
#
loop_
_entity.id
_entity.type
_entity.pdbx_description
1 polymer ?
#
loop_
_entity_poly.entity_id
_entity_poly.type
_entity_poly.pdbx_seq_one_letter_code
_entity_poly.pdbx_strand_id
1 'polypeptide(L)'
;MNYKEDYVFWRLANFFISEQGYRIIQLFENQKELWLEKLENKKAPILRLVRIDLDWSNSLQRDIEFTASNGEQIRKQIGRSELSVVNIYISQFPPVDDYEYRLQSQFIAPQANKTSVSSVLLTGSQYESGFKVLSERLEREISFPIHGEYSDQDVMVQKKAALDSALQMSKKEKEIFSNGKPFFTYLFMIIQVAVFLLLELQGGSTNTSTLIKYGAKFNPYIYEGEWWRFITPIFLHIGFLHLAMNTLALYFLGPAVEKIFGNTRFIFIYLFAGISGVIASFIFSPNISAGASGAIFGCFGALLYFALMYPKLFFRTMGTSVITVLVFNLIFGFTVSIVDNAGHLGGLAGGFLAAGILHFPKKKKPFLQILFLLLSASIIYGSLVYGFQHSKTSGNESSTMMLAQENIKQENYEQAYDVLTKYVKDAGKPSLEVYFALSFVEIKLNKLDDAKSHLLNVIQLDPDLPEAYYNLALLHLEENDLNEAKNNAEKASELKPRQQEYSDLVQELNRLQPSSDGEE
;
A
#
# COMPACT_ATOMS: atom_id res chain seq x y z
N MET A 1 -56.74 -11.07 20.19
CA MET A 1 -55.86 -10.57 19.11
C MET A 1 -55.16 -11.79 18.52
N ASN A 2 -55.21 -11.97 17.23
CA ASN A 2 -54.52 -13.07 16.59
C ASN A 2 -53.04 -12.61 16.35
N TYR A 3 -52.07 -13.29 16.97
CA TYR A 3 -50.66 -12.96 16.84
C TYR A 3 -49.94 -13.80 15.74
N LYS A 4 -50.69 -14.43 14.84
CA LYS A 4 -50.19 -15.36 13.84
C LYS A 4 -49.21 -14.70 12.86
N GLU A 5 -49.56 -13.52 12.32
CA GLU A 5 -48.72 -12.76 11.39
C GLU A 5 -47.45 -12.23 12.08
N ASP A 6 -47.54 -11.81 13.35
CA ASP A 6 -46.39 -11.41 14.16
C ASP A 6 -45.46 -12.59 14.42
N TYR A 7 -46.03 -13.77 14.72
CA TYR A 7 -45.24 -14.97 14.91
C TYR A 7 -44.51 -15.36 13.63
N VAL A 8 -45.18 -15.41 12.48
CA VAL A 8 -44.58 -15.72 11.19
C VAL A 8 -43.45 -14.74 10.85
N PHE A 9 -43.69 -13.44 11.07
CA PHE A 9 -42.67 -12.38 10.86
C PHE A 9 -41.43 -12.65 11.70
N TRP A 10 -41.55 -12.83 12.99
CA TRP A 10 -40.41 -13.03 13.88
C TRP A 10 -39.78 -14.42 13.74
N ARG A 11 -40.56 -15.45 13.38
CA ARG A 11 -40.02 -16.79 13.08
C ARG A 11 -39.14 -16.78 11.83
N LEU A 12 -39.55 -16.09 10.77
CA LEU A 12 -38.73 -15.88 9.57
C LEU A 12 -37.50 -15.01 9.88
N ALA A 13 -37.66 -13.93 10.61
CA ALA A 13 -36.57 -13.10 11.05
C ALA A 13 -35.50 -13.92 11.82
N ASN A 14 -35.94 -14.74 12.78
CA ASN A 14 -35.07 -15.63 13.54
C ASN A 14 -34.35 -16.63 12.62
N PHE A 15 -35.08 -17.26 11.70
CA PHE A 15 -34.47 -18.20 10.72
C PHE A 15 -33.40 -17.51 9.87
N PHE A 16 -33.68 -16.36 9.28
CA PHE A 16 -32.72 -15.68 8.44
C PHE A 16 -31.52 -15.17 9.22
N ILE A 17 -31.71 -14.66 10.42
CA ILE A 17 -30.62 -14.12 11.25
C ILE A 17 -29.80 -15.25 11.86
N SER A 18 -30.46 -16.16 12.60
CA SER A 18 -29.75 -17.15 13.43
C SER A 18 -29.23 -18.33 12.62
N GLU A 19 -30.02 -18.85 11.67
CA GLU A 19 -29.69 -20.06 10.92
C GLU A 19 -29.02 -19.74 9.58
N GLN A 20 -29.46 -18.65 8.91
CA GLN A 20 -28.91 -18.28 7.59
C GLN A 20 -27.81 -17.23 7.66
N GLY A 21 -27.60 -16.57 8.79
CA GLY A 21 -26.53 -15.59 9.00
C GLY A 21 -26.75 -14.26 8.29
N TYR A 22 -28.01 -13.88 8.04
CA TYR A 22 -28.35 -12.53 7.62
C TYR A 22 -28.17 -11.54 8.76
N ARG A 23 -27.92 -10.28 8.44
CA ARG A 23 -27.72 -9.20 9.40
C ARG A 23 -28.79 -8.16 9.26
N ILE A 24 -29.13 -7.53 10.37
CA ILE A 24 -30.09 -6.44 10.38
C ILE A 24 -29.41 -5.20 9.78
N ILE A 25 -29.97 -4.66 8.67
CA ILE A 25 -29.68 -3.32 8.16
C ILE A 25 -30.50 -2.31 8.97
N GLN A 26 -31.83 -2.54 9.03
CA GLN A 26 -32.75 -1.65 9.69
C GLN A 26 -33.95 -2.44 10.22
N LEU A 27 -34.32 -2.16 11.44
CA LEU A 27 -35.61 -2.53 12.04
C LEU A 27 -36.36 -1.24 12.32
N PHE A 28 -37.57 -1.10 11.75
CA PHE A 28 -38.38 0.10 11.93
C PHE A 28 -38.99 0.12 13.33
N GLU A 29 -39.32 1.31 13.84
CA GLU A 29 -39.81 1.52 15.21
C GLU A 29 -41.11 0.78 15.48
N ASN A 30 -41.98 0.68 14.48
CA ASN A 30 -43.25 -0.08 14.57
C ASN A 30 -43.04 -1.60 14.62
N GLN A 31 -41.78 -2.08 14.39
CA GLN A 31 -41.40 -3.48 14.38
C GLN A 31 -42.16 -4.37 13.38
N LYS A 32 -42.71 -3.77 12.35
CA LYS A 32 -43.47 -4.45 11.29
C LYS A 32 -42.66 -4.53 9.97
N GLU A 33 -41.50 -3.90 9.93
CA GLU A 33 -40.63 -3.92 8.78
C GLU A 33 -39.18 -4.13 9.21
N LEU A 34 -38.50 -5.05 8.53
CA LEU A 34 -37.13 -5.46 8.82
C LEU A 34 -36.38 -5.66 7.51
N TRP A 35 -35.24 -4.96 7.36
CA TRP A 35 -34.30 -5.14 6.26
C TRP A 35 -33.11 -5.93 6.73
N LEU A 36 -32.73 -6.95 5.96
CA LEU A 36 -31.65 -7.87 6.25
C LEU A 36 -30.65 -7.92 5.09
N GLU A 37 -29.37 -8.06 5.38
CA GLU A 37 -28.31 -8.23 4.38
C GLU A 37 -27.52 -9.52 4.56
N LYS A 38 -27.13 -10.12 3.41
CA LYS A 38 -26.12 -11.16 3.31
C LYS A 38 -25.46 -11.02 1.95
N LEU A 39 -24.49 -10.10 1.84
CA LEU A 39 -23.90 -9.67 0.57
C LEU A 39 -23.21 -10.80 -0.19
N GLU A 40 -22.79 -11.86 0.46
CA GLU A 40 -22.25 -13.08 -0.16
C GLU A 40 -23.30 -13.97 -0.84
N ASN A 41 -24.56 -13.82 -0.49
CA ASN A 41 -25.66 -14.47 -1.21
C ASN A 41 -25.97 -13.68 -2.48
N LYS A 42 -25.53 -14.21 -3.63
CA LYS A 42 -25.70 -13.53 -4.92
C LYS A 42 -27.18 -13.43 -5.36
N LYS A 43 -28.01 -14.38 -4.94
CA LYS A 43 -29.43 -14.44 -5.37
C LYS A 43 -30.34 -13.57 -4.52
N ALA A 44 -30.09 -13.52 -3.22
CA ALA A 44 -30.86 -12.74 -2.28
C ALA A 44 -29.92 -11.99 -1.32
N PRO A 45 -29.13 -11.03 -1.80
CA PRO A 45 -28.24 -10.26 -0.95
C PRO A 45 -28.97 -9.38 0.05
N ILE A 46 -30.20 -8.97 -0.28
CA ILE A 46 -31.07 -8.17 0.59
C ILE A 46 -32.41 -8.86 0.69
N LEU A 47 -32.91 -8.96 1.94
CA LEU A 47 -34.26 -9.39 2.24
C LEU A 47 -34.98 -8.25 2.94
N ARG A 48 -36.25 -8.02 2.57
CA ARG A 48 -37.16 -7.15 3.30
C ARG A 48 -38.34 -7.99 3.77
N LEU A 49 -38.51 -8.06 5.06
CA LEU A 49 -39.70 -8.63 5.67
C LEU A 49 -40.61 -7.49 6.07
N VAL A 50 -41.86 -7.53 5.65
CA VAL A 50 -42.84 -6.52 6.01
C VAL A 50 -44.20 -7.15 6.37
N ARG A 51 -44.70 -6.79 7.54
CA ARG A 51 -46.05 -7.13 7.98
C ARG A 51 -46.95 -5.95 7.68
N ILE A 52 -47.82 -6.12 6.69
CA ILE A 52 -48.73 -5.08 6.20
C ILE A 52 -49.99 -5.74 5.66
N ASP A 53 -51.16 -5.14 5.96
CA ASP A 53 -52.41 -5.54 5.37
C ASP A 53 -52.57 -4.88 3.99
N LEU A 54 -52.70 -5.71 2.96
CA LEU A 54 -52.75 -5.31 1.57
C LEU A 54 -54.16 -5.46 1.03
N ASP A 55 -54.96 -4.40 1.10
CA ASP A 55 -56.36 -4.44 0.67
C ASP A 55 -56.50 -4.52 -0.87
N TRP A 56 -55.64 -3.82 -1.63
CA TRP A 56 -55.69 -3.71 -3.08
C TRP A 56 -54.35 -3.97 -3.73
N SER A 57 -54.37 -4.53 -4.96
CA SER A 57 -53.13 -4.80 -5.72
C SER A 57 -52.33 -3.53 -6.07
N ASN A 58 -53.00 -2.37 -6.14
CA ASN A 58 -52.31 -1.09 -6.33
C ASN A 58 -51.47 -0.67 -5.11
N SER A 59 -51.89 -1.04 -3.90
CA SER A 59 -51.09 -0.81 -2.67
C SER A 59 -49.84 -1.69 -2.68
N LEU A 60 -49.97 -2.94 -3.11
CA LEU A 60 -48.86 -3.85 -3.31
C LEU A 60 -47.85 -3.29 -4.37
N GLN A 61 -48.35 -2.76 -5.49
CA GLN A 61 -47.50 -2.18 -6.52
C GLN A 61 -46.68 -0.99 -5.99
N ARG A 62 -47.32 -0.06 -5.30
CA ARG A 62 -46.65 1.11 -4.73
C ARG A 62 -45.54 0.71 -3.75
N ASP A 63 -45.80 -0.31 -2.93
CA ASP A 63 -44.81 -0.80 -1.96
C ASP A 63 -43.64 -1.55 -2.63
N ILE A 64 -43.88 -2.28 -3.73
CA ILE A 64 -42.81 -2.84 -4.55
C ILE A 64 -41.93 -1.74 -5.16
N GLU A 65 -42.52 -0.67 -5.66
CA GLU A 65 -41.80 0.51 -6.19
C GLU A 65 -40.99 1.21 -5.11
N PHE A 66 -41.56 1.39 -3.92
CA PHE A 66 -40.86 1.91 -2.75
C PHE A 66 -39.68 1.01 -2.36
N THR A 67 -39.87 -0.31 -2.34
CA THR A 67 -38.80 -1.28 -2.08
C THR A 67 -37.67 -1.17 -3.10
N ALA A 68 -38.02 -1.01 -4.38
CA ALA A 68 -37.02 -0.84 -5.45
C ALA A 68 -36.20 0.46 -5.30
N SER A 69 -36.88 1.56 -4.89
CA SER A 69 -36.20 2.84 -4.63
C SER A 69 -35.21 2.73 -3.46
N ASN A 70 -35.63 2.13 -2.35
CA ASN A 70 -34.76 1.91 -1.18
C ASN A 70 -33.63 0.93 -1.52
N GLY A 71 -33.92 -0.13 -2.26
CA GLY A 71 -32.91 -1.06 -2.77
C GLY A 71 -31.86 -0.36 -3.60
N GLU A 72 -32.25 0.60 -4.43
CA GLU A 72 -31.30 1.38 -5.25
C GLU A 72 -30.40 2.30 -4.38
N GLN A 73 -30.94 2.88 -3.30
CA GLN A 73 -30.12 3.62 -2.33
C GLN A 73 -29.11 2.71 -1.64
N ILE A 74 -29.54 1.53 -1.17
CA ILE A 74 -28.67 0.52 -0.58
C ILE A 74 -27.59 0.10 -1.59
N ARG A 75 -27.96 -0.18 -2.85
CA ARG A 75 -27.02 -0.54 -3.92
C ARG A 75 -25.89 0.49 -4.08
N LYS A 76 -26.25 1.79 -4.12
CA LYS A 76 -25.29 2.89 -4.21
C LYS A 76 -24.38 2.97 -3.01
N GLN A 77 -24.92 2.81 -1.80
CA GLN A 77 -24.13 2.84 -0.56
C GLN A 77 -23.11 1.71 -0.48
N ILE A 78 -23.47 0.50 -0.93
CA ILE A 78 -22.56 -0.66 -0.92
C ILE A 78 -21.67 -0.76 -2.17
N GLY A 79 -21.84 0.16 -3.14
CA GLY A 79 -21.00 0.23 -4.35
C GLY A 79 -21.17 -0.94 -5.31
N ARG A 80 -22.35 -1.58 -5.38
CA ARG A 80 -22.60 -2.69 -6.30
C ARG A 80 -23.10 -2.22 -7.67
N SER A 81 -22.70 -2.98 -8.72
CA SER A 81 -23.22 -2.76 -10.07
C SER A 81 -24.69 -3.10 -10.17
N GLU A 82 -25.12 -4.19 -9.54
CA GLU A 82 -26.49 -4.69 -9.52
C GLU A 82 -26.87 -5.16 -8.13
N LEU A 83 -28.17 -5.10 -7.79
CA LEU A 83 -28.70 -5.56 -6.52
C LEU A 83 -30.03 -6.29 -6.71
N SER A 84 -30.16 -7.46 -6.09
CA SER A 84 -31.42 -8.20 -5.99
C SER A 84 -32.00 -8.06 -4.58
N VAL A 85 -33.25 -7.70 -4.48
CA VAL A 85 -34.01 -7.61 -3.21
C VAL A 85 -35.12 -8.64 -3.26
N VAL A 86 -35.24 -9.46 -2.21
CA VAL A 86 -36.39 -10.32 -2.02
C VAL A 86 -37.29 -9.69 -0.97
N ASN A 87 -38.48 -9.31 -1.39
CA ASN A 87 -39.48 -8.65 -0.56
C ASN A 87 -40.53 -9.68 -0.09
N ILE A 88 -40.68 -9.85 1.20
CA ILE A 88 -41.52 -10.87 1.83
C ILE A 88 -42.64 -10.16 2.57
N TYR A 89 -43.83 -10.21 2.00
CA TYR A 89 -45.06 -9.69 2.61
C TYR A 89 -45.69 -10.72 3.52
N ILE A 90 -46.13 -10.29 4.68
CA ILE A 90 -46.90 -11.07 5.64
C ILE A 90 -48.19 -10.32 5.89
N SER A 91 -49.30 -10.87 5.46
CA SER A 91 -50.65 -10.25 5.54
C SER A 91 -51.65 -11.26 6.04
N GLN A 92 -52.68 -10.78 6.71
CA GLN A 92 -53.79 -11.65 7.15
C GLN A 92 -54.59 -12.17 5.95
N PHE A 93 -54.87 -11.30 4.98
CA PHE A 93 -55.59 -11.63 3.76
C PHE A 93 -54.80 -11.19 2.53
N PRO A 94 -55.01 -11.85 1.38
CA PRO A 94 -54.48 -11.34 0.12
C PRO A 94 -55.28 -10.12 -0.37
N PRO A 95 -54.76 -9.31 -1.30
CA PRO A 95 -55.52 -8.28 -1.99
C PRO A 95 -56.83 -8.81 -2.59
N VAL A 96 -57.90 -7.99 -2.60
CA VAL A 96 -59.24 -8.40 -3.07
C VAL A 96 -59.36 -8.42 -4.59
N ASP A 97 -58.47 -7.76 -5.30
CA ASP A 97 -58.39 -7.73 -6.76
C ASP A 97 -57.21 -8.56 -7.28
N ASP A 98 -57.10 -8.77 -8.59
CA ASP A 98 -56.03 -9.55 -9.20
C ASP A 98 -54.64 -8.98 -8.86
N TYR A 99 -53.80 -9.74 -8.20
CA TYR A 99 -52.49 -9.33 -7.71
C TYR A 99 -51.37 -10.30 -8.12
N GLU A 100 -51.67 -11.57 -8.46
CA GLU A 100 -50.72 -12.64 -8.67
C GLU A 100 -49.69 -12.29 -9.76
N TYR A 101 -50.14 -11.59 -10.80
CA TYR A 101 -49.23 -11.16 -11.91
C TYR A 101 -48.10 -10.23 -11.43
N ARG A 102 -48.33 -9.46 -10.34
CA ARG A 102 -47.31 -8.59 -9.75
C ARG A 102 -46.24 -9.37 -8.97
N LEU A 103 -46.53 -10.57 -8.56
CA LEU A 103 -45.63 -11.45 -7.81
C LEU A 103 -44.87 -12.42 -8.73
N GLN A 104 -45.38 -12.70 -9.94
CA GLN A 104 -44.79 -13.67 -10.87
C GLN A 104 -43.47 -13.19 -11.47
N SER A 105 -43.37 -11.91 -11.82
CA SER A 105 -42.18 -11.32 -12.46
C SER A 105 -41.37 -10.48 -11.48
N GLN A 106 -40.09 -10.36 -11.73
CA GLN A 106 -39.26 -9.41 -11.00
C GLN A 106 -39.58 -7.99 -11.44
N PHE A 107 -39.78 -7.11 -10.49
CA PHE A 107 -39.88 -5.67 -10.75
C PHE A 107 -38.49 -5.08 -10.87
N ILE A 108 -38.21 -4.38 -11.95
CA ILE A 108 -36.94 -3.68 -12.20
C ILE A 108 -37.21 -2.18 -12.07
N ALA A 109 -36.42 -1.48 -11.25
CA ALA A 109 -36.55 -0.05 -11.03
C ALA A 109 -36.37 0.74 -12.36
N PRO A 110 -37.37 1.53 -12.82
CA PRO A 110 -37.36 2.13 -14.16
C PRO A 110 -36.20 3.09 -14.43
N GLN A 111 -35.71 3.76 -13.40
CA GLN A 111 -34.68 4.81 -13.53
C GLN A 111 -33.23 4.30 -13.54
N ALA A 112 -32.97 3.06 -13.17
CA ALA A 112 -31.62 2.57 -12.99
C ALA A 112 -31.33 1.21 -13.62
N ASN A 113 -32.33 0.38 -13.92
CA ASN A 113 -32.24 -1.01 -14.45
C ASN A 113 -31.22 -1.92 -13.72
N LYS A 114 -30.84 -1.55 -12.46
CA LYS A 114 -29.75 -2.21 -11.71
C LYS A 114 -30.23 -2.82 -10.40
N THR A 115 -31.45 -2.50 -9.97
CA THR A 115 -32.06 -3.08 -8.78
C THR A 115 -33.32 -3.83 -9.19
N SER A 116 -33.33 -5.13 -8.90
CA SER A 116 -34.48 -6.00 -9.12
C SER A 116 -35.15 -6.38 -7.79
N VAL A 117 -36.46 -6.40 -7.77
CA VAL A 117 -37.25 -6.80 -6.59
C VAL A 117 -38.10 -8.00 -6.95
N SER A 118 -37.91 -9.10 -6.23
CA SER A 118 -38.76 -10.28 -6.28
C SER A 118 -39.67 -10.28 -5.04
N SER A 119 -40.96 -10.36 -5.22
CA SER A 119 -41.93 -10.29 -4.11
C SER A 119 -42.59 -11.65 -3.86
N VAL A 120 -42.77 -11.97 -2.59
CA VAL A 120 -43.48 -13.17 -2.12
C VAL A 120 -44.52 -12.73 -1.09
N LEU A 121 -45.76 -13.21 -1.23
CA LEU A 121 -46.82 -12.93 -0.28
C LEU A 121 -47.16 -14.17 0.55
N LEU A 122 -47.14 -14.03 1.85
CA LEU A 122 -47.51 -15.03 2.84
C LEU A 122 -48.82 -14.60 3.49
N THR A 123 -49.87 -15.39 3.29
CA THR A 123 -51.22 -15.07 3.87
C THR A 123 -51.70 -16.20 4.77
N GLY A 124 -52.61 -15.87 5.67
CA GLY A 124 -53.09 -16.74 6.74
C GLY A 124 -53.65 -18.10 6.30
N SER A 125 -54.18 -18.21 5.08
CA SER A 125 -54.73 -19.46 4.52
C SER A 125 -53.73 -20.24 3.64
N GLN A 126 -52.59 -19.63 3.23
CA GLN A 126 -51.70 -20.16 2.21
C GLN A 126 -50.21 -20.09 2.60
N TYR A 127 -49.84 -20.17 3.88
CA TYR A 127 -48.45 -20.12 4.32
C TYR A 127 -47.58 -21.19 3.68
N GLU A 128 -48.05 -22.44 3.54
CA GLU A 128 -47.29 -23.54 2.96
C GLU A 128 -46.92 -23.30 1.49
N SER A 129 -47.86 -22.83 0.68
CA SER A 129 -47.62 -22.46 -0.71
C SER A 129 -46.63 -21.27 -0.82
N GLY A 130 -46.81 -20.26 0.04
CA GLY A 130 -45.88 -19.12 0.09
C GLY A 130 -44.46 -19.51 0.52
N PHE A 131 -44.31 -20.41 1.51
CA PHE A 131 -43.00 -20.95 1.90
C PHE A 131 -42.35 -21.77 0.78
N LYS A 132 -43.15 -22.50 -0.01
CA LYS A 132 -42.64 -23.21 -1.17
C LYS A 132 -42.06 -22.24 -2.21
N VAL A 133 -42.81 -21.20 -2.58
CA VAL A 133 -42.34 -20.14 -3.49
C VAL A 133 -41.09 -19.45 -2.94
N LEU A 134 -41.06 -19.14 -1.65
CA LEU A 134 -39.90 -18.54 -1.00
C LEU A 134 -38.69 -19.48 -1.01
N SER A 135 -38.90 -20.78 -0.77
CA SER A 135 -37.87 -21.81 -0.81
C SER A 135 -37.25 -21.95 -2.20
N GLU A 136 -38.06 -21.94 -3.25
CA GLU A 136 -37.61 -21.97 -4.65
C GLU A 136 -36.79 -20.73 -5.02
N ARG A 137 -37.24 -19.52 -4.61
CA ARG A 137 -36.52 -18.26 -4.89
C ARG A 137 -35.19 -18.16 -4.17
N LEU A 138 -35.10 -18.69 -2.95
CA LEU A 138 -33.88 -18.64 -2.12
C LEU A 138 -33.01 -19.88 -2.29
N GLU A 139 -33.48 -20.88 -3.03
CA GLU A 139 -32.87 -22.22 -3.15
C GLU A 139 -32.54 -22.83 -1.79
N ARG A 140 -33.45 -22.68 -0.85
CA ARG A 140 -33.34 -23.13 0.54
C ARG A 140 -34.68 -23.63 1.04
N GLU A 141 -34.68 -24.79 1.64
CA GLU A 141 -35.89 -25.31 2.27
C GLU A 141 -36.31 -24.42 3.44
N ILE A 142 -37.51 -23.88 3.34
CA ILE A 142 -38.15 -23.05 4.35
C ILE A 142 -39.50 -23.69 4.62
N SER A 143 -39.59 -24.40 5.72
CA SER A 143 -40.82 -25.05 6.16
C SER A 143 -40.95 -24.93 7.67
N PHE A 144 -41.99 -24.28 8.11
CA PHE A 144 -42.32 -24.16 9.52
C PHE A 144 -43.77 -24.63 9.72
N PRO A 145 -44.05 -25.49 10.71
CA PRO A 145 -45.42 -25.82 11.05
C PRO A 145 -46.08 -24.56 11.61
N ILE A 146 -47.11 -24.06 10.93
CA ILE A 146 -47.90 -22.93 11.36
C ILE A 146 -49.22 -23.48 11.97
N HIS A 147 -49.36 -23.34 13.27
CA HIS A 147 -50.55 -23.76 14.02
C HIS A 147 -51.63 -22.70 14.00
N GLY A 148 -52.81 -23.03 14.55
CA GLY A 148 -53.99 -22.15 14.47
C GLY A 148 -53.87 -20.83 15.22
N GLU A 149 -53.36 -20.85 16.44
CA GLU A 149 -53.29 -19.68 17.33
C GLU A 149 -51.93 -19.56 17.99
N TYR A 150 -51.46 -18.33 18.15
CA TYR A 150 -50.22 -17.99 18.85
C TYR A 150 -50.50 -16.92 19.91
N SER A 151 -49.74 -17.02 21.00
CA SER A 151 -49.76 -16.02 22.09
C SER A 151 -48.69 -14.95 21.86
N ASP A 152 -48.83 -13.82 22.56
CA ASP A 152 -47.76 -12.81 22.61
C ASP A 152 -46.42 -13.39 23.10
N GLN A 153 -46.47 -14.38 23.99
CA GLN A 153 -45.28 -15.05 24.50
C GLN A 153 -44.56 -15.83 23.41
N ASP A 154 -45.25 -16.50 22.48
CA ASP A 154 -44.66 -17.22 21.34
C ASP A 154 -43.95 -16.23 20.41
N VAL A 155 -44.55 -15.07 20.13
CA VAL A 155 -43.93 -14.00 19.35
C VAL A 155 -42.67 -13.47 20.03
N MET A 156 -42.74 -13.20 21.33
CA MET A 156 -41.64 -12.68 22.13
C MET A 156 -40.43 -13.64 22.14
N VAL A 157 -40.64 -14.96 22.17
CA VAL A 157 -39.56 -15.96 22.10
C VAL A 157 -38.80 -15.85 20.78
N GLN A 158 -39.52 -15.82 19.64
CA GLN A 158 -38.89 -15.72 18.32
C GLN A 158 -38.19 -14.37 18.13
N LYS A 159 -38.80 -13.29 18.53
CA LYS A 159 -38.24 -11.93 18.49
C LYS A 159 -36.94 -11.84 19.30
N LYS A 160 -36.99 -12.32 20.57
CA LYS A 160 -35.82 -12.30 21.44
C LYS A 160 -34.66 -13.12 20.83
N ALA A 161 -34.94 -14.32 20.33
CA ALA A 161 -33.93 -15.16 19.70
C ALA A 161 -33.26 -14.47 18.48
N ALA A 162 -34.08 -13.84 17.62
CA ALA A 162 -33.58 -13.10 16.46
C ALA A 162 -32.67 -11.91 16.86
N LEU A 163 -33.15 -11.09 17.80
CA LEU A 163 -32.45 -9.89 18.25
C LEU A 163 -31.17 -10.24 19.04
N ASP A 164 -31.20 -11.23 19.91
CA ASP A 164 -30.04 -11.70 20.66
C ASP A 164 -28.96 -12.24 19.71
N SER A 165 -29.34 -13.00 18.69
CA SER A 165 -28.43 -13.50 17.66
C SER A 165 -27.80 -12.34 16.86
N ALA A 166 -28.60 -11.35 16.45
CA ALA A 166 -28.11 -10.16 15.74
C ALA A 166 -27.14 -9.35 16.61
N LEU A 167 -27.46 -9.16 17.88
CA LEU A 167 -26.59 -8.48 18.84
C LEU A 167 -25.27 -9.22 19.05
N GLN A 168 -25.30 -10.55 19.20
CA GLN A 168 -24.09 -11.36 19.33
C GLN A 168 -23.21 -11.28 18.08
N MET A 169 -23.79 -11.32 16.87
CA MET A 169 -23.05 -11.14 15.62
C MET A 169 -22.36 -9.76 15.58
N SER A 170 -23.11 -8.70 15.84
CA SER A 170 -22.60 -7.32 15.87
C SER A 170 -21.49 -7.17 16.91
N LYS A 171 -21.66 -7.74 18.10
CA LYS A 171 -20.67 -7.69 19.19
C LYS A 171 -19.37 -8.40 18.79
N LYS A 172 -19.44 -9.62 18.23
CA LYS A 172 -18.26 -10.35 17.75
C LYS A 172 -17.49 -9.57 16.69
N GLU A 173 -18.18 -8.85 15.80
CA GLU A 173 -17.51 -8.03 14.79
C GLU A 173 -16.86 -6.80 15.39
N LYS A 174 -17.57 -6.08 16.27
CA LYS A 174 -17.00 -4.92 16.98
C LYS A 174 -15.79 -5.30 17.83
N GLU A 175 -15.78 -6.48 18.43
CA GLU A 175 -14.65 -6.97 19.21
C GLU A 175 -13.36 -7.09 18.36
N ILE A 176 -13.47 -7.42 17.06
CA ILE A 176 -12.31 -7.48 16.15
C ILE A 176 -11.66 -6.11 15.97
N PHE A 177 -12.44 -5.02 15.99
CA PHE A 177 -11.95 -3.64 15.82
C PHE A 177 -11.72 -2.91 17.15
N SER A 178 -11.71 -3.62 18.27
CA SER A 178 -11.58 -3.03 19.60
C SER A 178 -10.39 -3.54 20.40
N ASN A 179 -9.38 -4.13 19.72
CA ASN A 179 -8.21 -4.71 20.38
C ASN A 179 -7.15 -3.66 20.79
N GLY A 180 -7.20 -2.45 20.24
CA GLY A 180 -6.32 -1.33 20.58
C GLY A 180 -7.00 0.02 20.38
N LYS A 181 -6.45 1.03 21.05
CA LYS A 181 -6.78 2.44 20.78
C LYS A 181 -5.60 3.03 20.01
N PRO A 182 -5.84 3.79 18.92
CA PRO A 182 -4.77 4.38 18.12
C PRO A 182 -3.92 5.34 18.96
N PHE A 183 -2.80 4.86 19.43
CA PHE A 183 -1.80 5.61 20.21
C PHE A 183 -0.46 5.64 19.47
N PHE A 184 0.06 4.48 19.08
CA PHE A 184 1.36 4.39 18.42
C PHE A 184 1.35 4.93 17.00
N THR A 185 0.22 4.87 16.31
CA THR A 185 0.03 5.58 15.05
C THR A 185 0.38 7.05 15.18
N TYR A 186 -0.23 7.74 16.15
CA TYR A 186 0.02 9.18 16.37
C TYR A 186 1.42 9.44 16.93
N LEU A 187 1.94 8.56 17.79
CA LEU A 187 3.29 8.67 18.29
C LEU A 187 4.32 8.61 17.16
N PHE A 188 4.19 7.65 16.22
CA PHE A 188 5.09 7.58 15.07
C PHE A 188 4.99 8.80 14.17
N MET A 189 3.79 9.34 13.93
CA MET A 189 3.62 10.59 13.19
C MET A 189 4.37 11.76 13.88
N ILE A 190 4.25 11.89 15.20
CA ILE A 190 4.96 12.92 15.97
C ILE A 190 6.48 12.75 15.85
N ILE A 191 6.98 11.52 15.99
CA ILE A 191 8.42 11.21 15.86
C ILE A 191 8.92 11.59 14.47
N GLN A 192 8.19 11.24 13.40
CA GLN A 192 8.56 11.57 12.02
C GLN A 192 8.63 13.08 11.79
N VAL A 193 7.65 13.82 12.28
CA VAL A 193 7.65 15.30 12.21
C VAL A 193 8.81 15.88 13.00
N ALA A 194 9.06 15.41 14.21
CA ALA A 194 10.17 15.89 15.04
C ALA A 194 11.53 15.63 14.39
N VAL A 195 11.74 14.42 13.83
CA VAL A 195 12.97 14.06 13.11
C VAL A 195 13.12 14.91 11.84
N PHE A 196 12.05 15.15 11.10
CA PHE A 196 12.06 16.01 9.93
C PHE A 196 12.49 17.43 10.27
N LEU A 197 11.92 18.01 11.33
CA LEU A 197 12.31 19.35 11.79
C LEU A 197 13.79 19.39 12.22
N LEU A 198 14.28 18.34 12.86
CA LEU A 198 15.70 18.21 13.19
C LEU A 198 16.57 18.23 11.92
N LEU A 199 16.20 17.50 10.87
CA LEU A 199 16.93 17.50 9.59
C LEU A 199 16.93 18.90 8.95
N GLU A 200 15.79 19.61 8.95
CA GLU A 200 15.72 20.96 8.41
C GLU A 200 16.67 21.93 9.14
N LEU A 201 16.79 21.81 10.46
CA LEU A 201 17.70 22.62 11.27
C LEU A 201 19.18 22.26 11.08
N GLN A 202 19.48 21.06 10.59
CA GLN A 202 20.85 20.50 10.52
C GLN A 202 21.40 20.38 9.09
N GLY A 203 20.82 21.08 8.13
CA GLY A 203 21.33 21.12 6.75
C GLY A 203 20.29 20.77 5.68
N GLY A 204 19.05 20.51 6.08
CA GLY A 204 17.92 20.26 5.19
C GLY A 204 17.62 18.79 4.93
N SER A 205 16.34 18.47 4.87
CA SER A 205 15.83 17.10 4.62
C SER A 205 15.99 16.64 3.17
N THR A 206 16.36 17.52 2.25
CA THR A 206 16.67 17.20 0.84
C THR A 206 18.17 17.06 0.59
N ASN A 207 19.00 17.40 1.55
CA ASN A 207 20.45 17.28 1.44
C ASN A 207 20.88 15.82 1.69
N THR A 208 21.52 15.24 0.70
CA THR A 208 22.02 13.86 0.72
C THR A 208 22.98 13.58 1.89
N SER A 209 23.93 14.48 2.13
CA SER A 209 24.91 14.34 3.22
C SER A 209 24.21 14.38 4.59
N THR A 210 23.24 15.26 4.76
CA THR A 210 22.41 15.32 5.98
C THR A 210 21.65 14.01 6.18
N LEU A 211 21.01 13.48 5.14
CA LEU A 211 20.27 12.22 5.21
C LEU A 211 21.18 11.04 5.59
N ILE A 212 22.36 10.94 4.96
CA ILE A 212 23.36 9.90 5.26
C ILE A 212 23.83 10.02 6.71
N LYS A 213 24.19 11.23 7.15
CA LYS A 213 24.63 11.51 8.52
C LYS A 213 23.61 11.07 9.58
N TYR A 214 22.33 11.27 9.31
CA TYR A 214 21.24 10.91 10.23
C TYR A 214 20.66 9.51 10.02
N GLY A 215 21.30 8.68 9.18
CA GLY A 215 21.03 7.23 9.11
C GLY A 215 20.07 6.82 8.01
N ALA A 216 19.97 7.56 6.89
CA ALA A 216 19.31 7.06 5.69
C ALA A 216 19.92 5.74 5.24
N LYS A 217 19.15 4.90 4.55
CA LYS A 217 19.66 3.68 3.93
C LYS A 217 20.70 4.07 2.89
N PHE A 218 21.94 3.70 3.14
CA PHE A 218 23.09 3.92 2.29
C PHE A 218 23.94 2.65 2.28
N ASN A 219 23.95 1.96 1.15
CA ASN A 219 24.54 0.63 1.04
C ASN A 219 26.01 0.57 1.45
N PRO A 220 26.90 1.52 1.07
CA PRO A 220 28.29 1.49 1.49
C PRO A 220 28.46 1.36 3.00
N TYR A 221 27.77 2.18 3.78
CA TYR A 221 27.88 2.16 5.24
C TYR A 221 27.23 0.92 5.87
N ILE A 222 26.20 0.34 5.22
CA ILE A 222 25.66 -0.96 5.65
C ILE A 222 26.72 -2.05 5.49
N TYR A 223 27.51 -2.03 4.41
CA TYR A 223 28.63 -2.97 4.19
C TYR A 223 29.76 -2.78 5.20
N GLU A 224 29.96 -1.55 5.69
CA GLU A 224 30.92 -1.22 6.75
C GLU A 224 30.43 -1.60 8.16
N GLY A 225 29.21 -2.13 8.27
CA GLY A 225 28.66 -2.64 9.53
C GLY A 225 27.67 -1.70 10.23
N GLU A 226 27.22 -0.62 9.60
CA GLU A 226 26.19 0.27 10.15
C GLU A 226 24.77 -0.33 10.01
N TRP A 227 24.55 -1.46 10.66
CA TRP A 227 23.30 -2.23 10.60
C TRP A 227 22.05 -1.47 11.08
N TRP A 228 22.20 -0.42 11.90
CA TRP A 228 21.08 0.43 12.33
C TRP A 228 20.39 1.14 11.16
N ARG A 229 21.05 1.25 10.01
CA ARG A 229 20.48 1.76 8.76
C ARG A 229 19.40 0.86 8.15
N PHE A 230 19.13 -0.29 8.72
CA PHE A 230 17.90 -1.04 8.44
C PHE A 230 16.69 -0.52 9.23
N ILE A 231 16.88 0.32 10.26
CA ILE A 231 15.82 0.83 11.14
C ILE A 231 15.62 2.33 10.97
N THR A 232 16.69 3.11 11.01
CA THR A 232 16.65 4.58 11.03
C THR A 232 15.93 5.22 9.84
N PRO A 233 16.00 4.67 8.60
CA PRO A 233 15.32 5.27 7.45
C PRO A 233 13.81 5.37 7.60
N ILE A 234 13.19 4.50 8.41
CA ILE A 234 11.75 4.48 8.66
C ILE A 234 11.24 5.82 9.23
N PHE A 235 12.11 6.56 9.91
CA PHE A 235 11.76 7.83 10.57
C PHE A 235 12.23 9.07 9.82
N LEU A 236 13.09 8.91 8.82
CA LEU A 236 13.61 10.00 7.99
C LEU A 236 12.70 10.27 6.78
N HIS A 237 12.64 11.53 6.32
CA HIS A 237 11.86 11.89 5.14
C HIS A 237 12.59 12.87 4.25
N ILE A 238 12.53 12.65 2.93
CA ILE A 238 13.17 13.46 1.91
C ILE A 238 12.19 14.54 1.45
N GLY A 239 12.29 15.74 2.05
CA GLY A 239 11.44 16.88 1.74
C GLY A 239 10.03 16.81 2.34
N PHE A 240 9.40 17.98 2.42
CA PHE A 240 8.11 18.18 3.09
C PHE A 240 6.97 17.38 2.46
N LEU A 241 6.89 17.31 1.12
CA LEU A 241 5.79 16.61 0.45
C LEU A 241 5.82 15.11 0.76
N HIS A 242 7.01 14.51 0.81
CA HIS A 242 7.18 13.10 1.17
C HIS A 242 6.73 12.83 2.61
N LEU A 243 7.12 13.67 3.57
CA LEU A 243 6.62 13.59 4.95
C LEU A 243 5.09 13.71 5.01
N ALA A 244 4.52 14.71 4.32
CA ALA A 244 3.08 14.96 4.34
C ALA A 244 2.28 13.77 3.79
N MET A 245 2.71 13.19 2.67
CA MET A 245 2.06 12.02 2.07
C MET A 245 2.17 10.79 2.97
N ASN A 246 3.33 10.52 3.56
CA ASN A 246 3.50 9.41 4.50
C ASN A 246 2.66 9.60 5.77
N THR A 247 2.65 10.81 6.34
CA THR A 247 1.85 11.14 7.51
C THR A 247 0.36 10.95 7.24
N LEU A 248 -0.13 11.41 6.09
CA LEU A 248 -1.51 11.25 5.67
C LEU A 248 -1.88 9.77 5.49
N ALA A 249 -1.03 8.99 4.82
CA ALA A 249 -1.25 7.57 4.64
C ALA A 249 -1.27 6.80 5.97
N LEU A 250 -0.34 7.12 6.89
CA LEU A 250 -0.29 6.53 8.22
C LEU A 250 -1.51 6.91 9.05
N TYR A 251 -1.99 8.16 8.95
CA TYR A 251 -3.21 8.62 9.64
C TYR A 251 -4.45 7.80 9.26
N PHE A 252 -4.57 7.39 7.99
CA PHE A 252 -5.72 6.58 7.54
C PHE A 252 -5.53 5.08 7.80
N LEU A 253 -4.35 4.53 7.58
CA LEU A 253 -4.11 3.09 7.66
C LEU A 253 -3.74 2.61 9.06
N GLY A 254 -2.90 3.36 9.76
CA GLY A 254 -2.38 2.99 11.08
C GLY A 254 -3.47 2.67 12.10
N PRO A 255 -4.48 3.55 12.28
CA PRO A 255 -5.55 3.32 13.24
C PRO A 255 -6.35 2.04 12.97
N ALA A 256 -6.54 1.65 11.71
CA ALA A 256 -7.23 0.43 11.35
C ALA A 256 -6.44 -0.81 11.80
N VAL A 257 -5.14 -0.84 11.51
CA VAL A 257 -4.25 -1.94 11.92
C VAL A 257 -4.13 -2.00 13.44
N GLU A 258 -3.95 -0.86 14.10
CA GLU A 258 -3.79 -0.78 15.55
C GLU A 258 -5.06 -1.24 16.29
N LYS A 259 -6.27 -0.90 15.79
CA LYS A 259 -7.55 -1.38 16.33
C LYS A 259 -7.74 -2.89 16.13
N ILE A 260 -7.32 -3.44 14.98
CA ILE A 260 -7.49 -4.86 14.64
C ILE A 260 -6.49 -5.73 15.40
N PHE A 261 -5.21 -5.36 15.42
CA PHE A 261 -4.14 -6.18 15.99
C PHE A 261 -3.79 -5.82 17.44
N GLY A 262 -4.15 -4.64 17.89
CA GLY A 262 -3.77 -4.10 19.21
C GLY A 262 -2.43 -3.38 19.17
N ASN A 263 -2.20 -2.53 20.16
CA ASN A 263 -1.08 -1.58 20.23
C ASN A 263 0.31 -2.24 20.10
N THR A 264 0.60 -3.25 20.91
CA THR A 264 1.92 -3.91 20.92
C THR A 264 2.20 -4.65 19.60
N ARG A 265 1.17 -5.31 19.05
CA ARG A 265 1.31 -5.99 17.75
C ARG A 265 1.48 -5.01 16.60
N PHE A 266 0.83 -3.85 16.67
CA PHE A 266 0.99 -2.78 15.68
C PHE A 266 2.43 -2.27 15.61
N ILE A 267 3.08 -2.02 16.78
CA ILE A 267 4.50 -1.63 16.81
C ILE A 267 5.36 -2.65 16.06
N PHE A 268 5.18 -3.94 16.40
CA PHE A 268 5.95 -5.00 15.75
C PHE A 268 5.69 -5.06 14.25
N ILE A 269 4.42 -5.02 13.81
CA ILE A 269 4.05 -5.04 12.38
C ILE A 269 4.70 -3.85 11.67
N TYR A 270 4.59 -2.66 12.22
CA TYR A 270 5.11 -1.42 11.63
C TYR A 270 6.63 -1.46 11.47
N LEU A 271 7.35 -1.78 12.54
CA LEU A 271 8.81 -1.82 12.52
C LEU A 271 9.34 -3.00 11.68
N PHE A 272 8.77 -4.19 11.84
CA PHE A 272 9.17 -5.35 11.05
C PHE A 272 8.97 -5.14 9.55
N ALA A 273 7.84 -4.55 9.17
CA ALA A 273 7.56 -4.19 7.78
C ALA A 273 8.52 -3.13 7.26
N GLY A 274 8.80 -2.09 8.03
CA GLY A 274 9.77 -1.06 7.67
C GLY A 274 11.17 -1.66 7.46
N ILE A 275 11.64 -2.49 8.38
CA ILE A 275 12.92 -3.20 8.26
C ILE A 275 12.94 -4.11 7.02
N SER A 276 11.88 -4.88 6.80
CA SER A 276 11.76 -5.73 5.60
C SER A 276 11.81 -4.92 4.31
N GLY A 277 11.19 -3.74 4.30
CA GLY A 277 11.26 -2.79 3.19
C GLY A 277 12.69 -2.30 2.96
N VAL A 278 13.38 -1.88 4.02
CA VAL A 278 14.77 -1.41 3.89
C VAL A 278 15.70 -2.54 3.45
N ILE A 279 15.51 -3.79 3.91
CA ILE A 279 16.27 -4.96 3.45
C ILE A 279 16.03 -5.19 1.94
N ALA A 280 14.79 -5.11 1.48
CA ALA A 280 14.49 -5.24 0.06
C ALA A 280 15.12 -4.10 -0.76
N SER A 281 15.05 -2.86 -0.26
CA SER A 281 15.72 -1.72 -0.86
C SER A 281 17.25 -1.90 -0.91
N PHE A 282 17.85 -2.44 0.14
CA PHE A 282 19.29 -2.74 0.20
C PHE A 282 19.73 -3.70 -0.91
N ILE A 283 18.90 -4.69 -1.25
CA ILE A 283 19.20 -5.70 -2.26
C ILE A 283 18.98 -5.17 -3.68
N PHE A 284 17.84 -4.49 -3.90
CA PHE A 284 17.33 -4.21 -5.25
C PHE A 284 17.49 -2.74 -5.68
N SER A 285 17.95 -1.86 -4.79
CA SER A 285 18.17 -0.45 -5.10
C SER A 285 19.51 0.03 -4.57
N PRO A 286 20.41 0.54 -5.43
CA PRO A 286 21.66 1.17 -4.98
C PRO A 286 21.39 2.55 -4.34
N ASN A 287 20.29 3.20 -4.67
CA ASN A 287 19.99 4.56 -4.27
C ASN A 287 19.81 4.71 -2.76
N ILE A 288 20.05 5.92 -2.25
CA ILE A 288 19.66 6.31 -0.90
C ILE A 288 18.15 6.15 -0.75
N SER A 289 17.74 5.61 0.41
CA SER A 289 16.32 5.50 0.74
C SER A 289 16.06 5.99 2.16
N ALA A 290 14.99 6.75 2.31
CA ALA A 290 14.48 7.25 3.58
C ALA A 290 12.98 7.49 3.46
N GLY A 291 12.21 7.03 4.43
CA GLY A 291 10.76 7.20 4.46
C GLY A 291 10.05 6.10 5.25
N ALA A 292 8.91 6.45 5.82
CA ALA A 292 8.02 5.52 6.50
C ALA A 292 7.24 4.61 5.55
N SER A 293 7.34 4.83 4.25
CA SER A 293 6.49 4.21 3.24
C SER A 293 6.55 2.68 3.26
N GLY A 294 7.71 2.06 3.48
CA GLY A 294 7.84 0.62 3.65
C GLY A 294 6.99 0.09 4.82
N ALA A 295 7.02 0.77 5.97
CA ALA A 295 6.19 0.41 7.12
C ALA A 295 4.68 0.66 6.86
N ILE A 296 4.34 1.70 6.11
CA ILE A 296 2.97 2.01 5.69
C ILE A 296 2.44 0.96 4.70
N PHE A 297 3.26 0.53 3.74
CA PHE A 297 2.93 -0.62 2.89
C PHE A 297 2.76 -1.90 3.73
N GLY A 298 3.49 -2.02 4.84
CA GLY A 298 3.27 -3.07 5.82
C GLY A 298 1.90 -3.01 6.49
N CYS A 299 1.33 -1.83 6.70
CA CYS A 299 -0.06 -1.71 7.15
C CYS A 299 -1.04 -2.29 6.11
N PHE A 300 -0.83 -2.04 4.80
CA PHE A 300 -1.59 -2.74 3.75
C PHE A 300 -1.39 -4.25 3.83
N GLY A 301 -0.15 -4.73 4.00
CA GLY A 301 0.15 -6.16 4.15
C GLY A 301 -0.62 -6.80 5.32
N ALA A 302 -0.66 -6.14 6.47
CA ALA A 302 -1.42 -6.59 7.63
C ALA A 302 -2.93 -6.61 7.36
N LEU A 303 -3.47 -5.62 6.63
CA LEU A 303 -4.87 -5.59 6.22
C LEU A 303 -5.20 -6.66 5.19
N LEU A 304 -4.26 -7.02 4.29
CA LEU A 304 -4.41 -8.16 3.39
C LEU A 304 -4.41 -9.50 4.15
N TYR A 305 -3.59 -9.63 5.21
CA TYR A 305 -3.68 -10.78 6.11
C TYR A 305 -5.05 -10.85 6.81
N PHE A 306 -5.58 -9.70 7.24
CA PHE A 306 -6.94 -9.63 7.78
C PHE A 306 -7.97 -10.04 6.71
N ALA A 307 -7.82 -9.61 5.47
CA ALA A 307 -8.67 -10.03 4.35
C ALA A 307 -8.66 -11.54 4.14
N LEU A 308 -7.49 -12.19 4.22
CA LEU A 308 -7.36 -13.63 4.09
C LEU A 308 -8.10 -14.38 5.20
N MET A 309 -8.03 -13.89 6.43
CA MET A 309 -8.63 -14.54 7.60
C MET A 309 -10.12 -14.23 7.79
N TYR A 310 -10.57 -13.04 7.37
CA TYR A 310 -11.94 -12.53 7.53
C TYR A 310 -12.44 -11.85 6.25
N PRO A 311 -12.47 -12.57 5.10
CA PRO A 311 -12.76 -11.93 3.80
C PRO A 311 -14.10 -11.20 3.78
N LYS A 312 -15.16 -11.81 4.35
CA LYS A 312 -16.50 -11.20 4.38
C LYS A 312 -16.52 -9.87 5.14
N LEU A 313 -15.87 -9.84 6.30
CA LEU A 313 -15.80 -8.65 7.14
C LEU A 313 -14.94 -7.56 6.49
N PHE A 314 -13.79 -7.94 5.93
CA PHE A 314 -12.88 -7.03 5.24
C PHE A 314 -13.57 -6.31 4.08
N PHE A 315 -14.13 -7.06 3.11
CA PHE A 315 -14.77 -6.45 1.94
C PHE A 315 -15.99 -5.61 2.27
N ARG A 316 -16.72 -5.96 3.33
CA ARG A 316 -17.86 -5.16 3.78
C ARG A 316 -17.46 -3.84 4.44
N THR A 317 -16.33 -3.80 5.16
CA THR A 317 -15.95 -2.64 5.97
C THR A 317 -14.98 -1.69 5.29
N MET A 318 -13.93 -2.23 4.66
CA MET A 318 -12.82 -1.41 4.14
C MET A 318 -12.17 -1.96 2.87
N GLY A 319 -12.52 -3.16 2.44
CA GLY A 319 -11.75 -3.89 1.42
C GLY A 319 -11.61 -3.14 0.10
N THR A 320 -12.69 -2.59 -0.43
CA THR A 320 -12.66 -1.84 -1.69
C THR A 320 -11.72 -0.63 -1.58
N SER A 321 -11.83 0.17 -0.52
CA SER A 321 -10.98 1.35 -0.33
C SER A 321 -9.51 0.97 -0.17
N VAL A 322 -9.22 -0.04 0.65
CA VAL A 322 -7.84 -0.52 0.90
C VAL A 322 -7.19 -1.01 -0.39
N ILE A 323 -7.90 -1.85 -1.17
CA ILE A 323 -7.36 -2.38 -2.43
C ILE A 323 -7.19 -1.27 -3.47
N THR A 324 -8.16 -0.38 -3.62
CA THR A 324 -8.07 0.74 -4.56
C THR A 324 -6.87 1.63 -4.25
N VAL A 325 -6.67 2.03 -2.99
CA VAL A 325 -5.54 2.87 -2.59
C VAL A 325 -4.22 2.12 -2.73
N LEU A 326 -4.15 0.84 -2.39
CA LEU A 326 -2.95 0.01 -2.60
C LEU A 326 -2.56 -0.05 -4.08
N VAL A 327 -3.51 -0.38 -4.96
CA VAL A 327 -3.27 -0.47 -6.41
C VAL A 327 -2.82 0.88 -6.97
N PHE A 328 -3.48 1.96 -6.58
CA PHE A 328 -3.10 3.32 -7.00
C PHE A 328 -1.66 3.66 -6.57
N ASN A 329 -1.29 3.37 -5.31
CA ASN A 329 0.07 3.61 -4.82
C ASN A 329 1.12 2.76 -5.52
N LEU A 330 0.81 1.50 -5.87
CA LEU A 330 1.71 0.65 -6.66
C LEU A 330 1.90 1.21 -8.08
N ILE A 331 0.81 1.57 -8.78
CA ILE A 331 0.90 2.18 -10.12
C ILE A 331 1.74 3.46 -10.05
N PHE A 332 1.46 4.35 -9.09
CA PHE A 332 2.22 5.58 -8.89
C PHE A 332 3.70 5.28 -8.65
N GLY A 333 4.02 4.32 -7.77
CA GLY A 333 5.40 3.92 -7.50
C GLY A 333 6.14 3.46 -8.75
N PHE A 334 5.52 2.64 -9.60
CA PHE A 334 6.16 2.15 -10.82
C PHE A 334 6.26 3.21 -11.94
N THR A 335 5.48 4.28 -11.89
CA THR A 335 5.55 5.37 -12.87
C THR A 335 6.53 6.46 -12.50
N VAL A 336 6.87 6.59 -11.21
CA VAL A 336 7.77 7.63 -10.69
C VAL A 336 9.10 7.01 -10.27
N SER A 337 10.14 7.27 -11.04
CA SER A 337 11.48 6.64 -10.91
C SER A 337 12.18 6.89 -9.56
N ILE A 338 11.83 7.96 -8.85
CA ILE A 338 12.41 8.31 -7.55
C ILE A 338 11.83 7.46 -6.40
N VAL A 339 10.74 6.72 -6.65
CA VAL A 339 10.07 5.91 -5.62
C VAL A 339 10.79 4.58 -5.42
N ASP A 340 11.09 4.24 -4.18
CA ASP A 340 11.69 2.97 -3.78
C ASP A 340 10.66 1.83 -3.80
N ASN A 341 10.38 1.31 -4.98
CA ASN A 341 9.43 0.20 -5.17
C ASN A 341 9.86 -1.08 -4.45
N ALA A 342 11.16 -1.34 -4.36
CA ALA A 342 11.68 -2.49 -3.63
C ALA A 342 11.34 -2.36 -2.15
N GLY A 343 11.53 -1.18 -1.57
CA GLY A 343 11.15 -0.86 -0.19
C GLY A 343 9.65 -1.03 0.06
N HIS A 344 8.80 -0.59 -0.88
CA HIS A 344 7.34 -0.73 -0.79
C HIS A 344 6.90 -2.20 -0.81
N LEU A 345 7.37 -2.99 -1.79
CA LEU A 345 7.00 -4.40 -1.91
C LEU A 345 7.55 -5.24 -0.75
N GLY A 346 8.80 -4.96 -0.32
CA GLY A 346 9.40 -5.58 0.86
C GLY A 346 8.61 -5.27 2.14
N GLY A 347 8.16 -4.03 2.30
CA GLY A 347 7.31 -3.60 3.39
C GLY A 347 5.93 -4.27 3.38
N LEU A 348 5.28 -4.34 2.21
CA LEU A 348 3.99 -5.03 2.03
C LEU A 348 4.09 -6.51 2.45
N ALA A 349 5.09 -7.22 1.93
CA ALA A 349 5.33 -8.62 2.27
C ALA A 349 5.67 -8.78 3.76
N GLY A 350 6.56 -7.92 4.29
CA GLY A 350 6.95 -7.92 5.70
C GLY A 350 5.76 -7.71 6.63
N GLY A 351 4.87 -6.77 6.33
CA GLY A 351 3.67 -6.53 7.13
C GLY A 351 2.67 -7.68 7.12
N PHE A 352 2.49 -8.34 5.97
CA PHE A 352 1.69 -9.54 5.85
C PHE A 352 2.27 -10.70 6.70
N LEU A 353 3.57 -10.92 6.61
CA LEU A 353 4.27 -11.94 7.39
C LEU A 353 4.23 -11.64 8.90
N ALA A 354 4.48 -10.40 9.30
CA ALA A 354 4.41 -9.97 10.70
C ALA A 354 3.01 -10.19 11.29
N ALA A 355 1.96 -9.86 10.53
CA ALA A 355 0.59 -10.12 10.92
C ALA A 355 0.32 -11.62 11.08
N GLY A 356 0.92 -12.48 10.23
CA GLY A 356 0.85 -13.93 10.34
C GLY A 356 1.55 -14.47 11.57
N ILE A 357 2.75 -13.95 11.91
CA ILE A 357 3.51 -14.32 13.12
C ILE A 357 2.70 -14.02 14.39
N LEU A 358 2.13 -12.81 14.46
CA LEU A 358 1.45 -12.37 15.68
C LEU A 358 0.01 -12.85 15.80
N HIS A 359 -0.63 -13.07 14.66
CA HIS A 359 -2.05 -13.38 14.52
C HIS A 359 -2.94 -12.40 15.31
N PHE A 360 -4.24 -12.67 15.39
CA PHE A 360 -5.19 -11.77 16.08
C PHE A 360 -5.16 -11.97 17.60
N PRO A 361 -5.40 -10.91 18.38
CA PRO A 361 -5.56 -11.03 19.82
C PRO A 361 -6.64 -12.07 20.18
N LYS A 362 -6.43 -12.79 21.29
CA LYS A 362 -7.38 -13.80 21.82
C LYS A 362 -7.65 -15.01 20.90
N LYS A 363 -7.04 -15.08 19.70
CA LYS A 363 -7.20 -16.20 18.77
C LYS A 363 -5.83 -16.81 18.47
N LYS A 364 -5.45 -17.85 19.20
CA LYS A 364 -4.16 -18.52 19.03
C LYS A 364 -4.24 -19.54 17.88
N LYS A 365 -3.28 -19.49 16.95
CA LYS A 365 -3.05 -20.51 15.92
C LYS A 365 -1.55 -20.83 15.88
N PRO A 366 -1.02 -21.56 16.89
CA PRO A 366 0.42 -21.70 17.10
C PRO A 366 1.14 -22.30 15.89
N PHE A 367 0.58 -23.32 15.25
CA PHE A 367 1.18 -23.89 14.05
C PHE A 367 1.36 -22.87 12.92
N LEU A 368 0.32 -22.08 12.63
CA LEU A 368 0.37 -21.03 11.61
C LEU A 368 1.37 -19.94 11.97
N GLN A 369 1.42 -19.52 13.24
CA GLN A 369 2.35 -18.50 13.73
C GLN A 369 3.80 -18.96 13.62
N ILE A 370 4.10 -20.22 13.98
CA ILE A 370 5.43 -20.82 13.83
C ILE A 370 5.82 -20.92 12.35
N LEU A 371 4.89 -21.34 11.48
CA LEU A 371 5.14 -21.39 10.03
C LEU A 371 5.53 -20.00 9.50
N PHE A 372 4.77 -18.96 9.83
CA PHE A 372 5.08 -17.58 9.41
C PHE A 372 6.40 -17.08 10.00
N LEU A 373 6.72 -17.45 11.25
CA LEU A 373 7.99 -17.09 11.89
C LEU A 373 9.18 -17.73 11.15
N LEU A 374 9.12 -19.03 10.89
CA LEU A 374 10.19 -19.75 10.19
C LEU A 374 10.36 -19.25 8.75
N LEU A 375 9.24 -19.03 8.04
CA LEU A 375 9.25 -18.46 6.70
C LEU A 375 9.88 -17.06 6.69
N SER A 376 9.49 -16.20 7.61
CA SER A 376 10.05 -14.84 7.73
C SER A 376 11.53 -14.86 8.06
N ALA A 377 11.94 -15.72 9.00
CA ALA A 377 13.35 -15.87 9.37
C ALA A 377 14.18 -16.36 8.17
N SER A 378 13.69 -17.34 7.42
CA SER A 378 14.36 -17.86 6.21
C SER A 378 14.47 -16.81 5.12
N ILE A 379 13.41 -16.04 4.87
CA ILE A 379 13.42 -14.97 3.87
C ILE A 379 14.42 -13.88 4.27
N ILE A 380 14.35 -13.38 5.51
CA ILE A 380 15.26 -12.32 5.98
C ILE A 380 16.71 -12.79 5.95
N TYR A 381 16.99 -13.99 6.47
CA TYR A 381 18.34 -14.56 6.45
C TYR A 381 18.87 -14.71 5.03
N GLY A 382 18.10 -15.34 4.14
CA GLY A 382 18.47 -15.51 2.74
C GLY A 382 18.67 -14.18 2.02
N SER A 383 17.81 -13.19 2.28
CA SER A 383 17.92 -11.83 1.74
C SER A 383 19.21 -11.12 2.18
N LEU A 384 19.55 -11.20 3.46
CA LEU A 384 20.77 -10.60 3.99
C LEU A 384 22.02 -11.30 3.42
N VAL A 385 22.06 -12.64 3.42
CA VAL A 385 23.17 -13.41 2.82
C VAL A 385 23.34 -13.03 1.36
N TYR A 386 22.26 -13.01 0.58
CA TYR A 386 22.32 -12.61 -0.83
C TYR A 386 22.81 -11.17 -1.00
N GLY A 387 22.25 -10.21 -0.23
CA GLY A 387 22.63 -8.81 -0.31
C GLY A 387 24.10 -8.57 0.00
N PHE A 388 24.64 -9.18 1.07
CA PHE A 388 26.04 -9.05 1.43
C PHE A 388 26.99 -9.82 0.50
N GLN A 389 26.58 -10.94 -0.09
CA GLN A 389 27.40 -11.67 -1.08
C GLN A 389 27.44 -10.97 -2.43
N HIS A 390 26.28 -10.45 -2.87
CA HIS A 390 26.17 -9.80 -4.19
C HIS A 390 26.96 -8.49 -4.27
N SER A 391 27.15 -7.80 -3.13
CA SER A 391 27.98 -6.60 -3.05
C SER A 391 29.44 -6.83 -3.38
N LYS A 392 29.93 -8.06 -3.20
CA LYS A 392 31.34 -8.40 -3.52
C LYS A 392 31.61 -8.51 -5.01
N THR A 393 30.58 -8.64 -5.87
CA THR A 393 30.78 -8.94 -7.30
C THR A 393 30.17 -7.92 -8.26
N SER A 394 29.04 -7.29 -7.98
CA SER A 394 28.37 -6.38 -8.94
C SER A 394 27.95 -5.03 -8.36
N GLY A 395 27.77 -4.93 -7.05
CA GLY A 395 27.32 -3.71 -6.38
C GLY A 395 28.45 -2.76 -5.99
N ASN A 396 29.70 -3.17 -6.22
CA ASN A 396 30.83 -2.47 -5.65
C ASN A 396 31.09 -1.11 -6.34
N GLU A 397 30.94 -1.04 -7.68
CA GLU A 397 31.22 0.19 -8.42
C GLU A 397 30.25 1.33 -8.09
N SER A 398 28.95 1.07 -8.20
CA SER A 398 27.93 2.09 -7.88
C SER A 398 28.05 2.56 -6.43
N SER A 399 28.28 1.63 -5.50
CA SER A 399 28.45 1.97 -4.08
C SER A 399 29.74 2.74 -3.83
N THR A 400 30.85 2.35 -4.52
CA THR A 400 32.13 3.05 -4.48
C THR A 400 32.00 4.47 -5.00
N MET A 401 31.35 4.65 -6.15
CA MET A 401 31.12 5.96 -6.74
C MET A 401 30.25 6.86 -5.84
N MET A 402 29.19 6.32 -5.23
CA MET A 402 28.38 7.07 -4.28
C MET A 402 29.18 7.52 -3.06
N LEU A 403 30.03 6.65 -2.51
CA LEU A 403 30.88 6.98 -1.37
C LEU A 403 31.96 7.99 -1.75
N ALA A 404 32.59 7.82 -2.92
CA ALA A 404 33.56 8.77 -3.44
C ALA A 404 32.94 10.16 -3.70
N GLN A 405 31.80 10.22 -4.35
CA GLN A 405 31.07 11.47 -4.59
C GLN A 405 30.67 12.17 -3.29
N GLU A 406 30.24 11.42 -2.28
CA GLU A 406 29.92 11.99 -0.96
C GLU A 406 31.16 12.57 -0.29
N ASN A 407 32.31 11.86 -0.31
CA ASN A 407 33.56 12.36 0.22
C ASN A 407 34.08 13.58 -0.57
N ILE A 408 33.99 13.56 -1.90
CA ILE A 408 34.34 14.71 -2.76
C ILE A 408 33.51 15.94 -2.40
N LYS A 409 32.19 15.76 -2.20
CA LYS A 409 31.28 16.84 -1.83
C LYS A 409 31.58 17.45 -0.43
N GLN A 410 32.13 16.63 0.45
CA GLN A 410 32.60 17.05 1.78
C GLN A 410 34.05 17.55 1.77
N GLU A 411 34.70 17.62 0.61
CA GLU A 411 36.11 17.98 0.45
C GLU A 411 37.10 17.00 1.14
N ASN A 412 36.62 15.78 1.47
CA ASN A 412 37.42 14.72 2.08
C ASN A 412 38.16 13.92 1.00
N TYR A 413 39.06 14.60 0.26
CA TYR A 413 39.71 14.03 -0.94
C TYR A 413 40.58 12.79 -0.64
N GLU A 414 41.26 12.73 0.50
CA GLU A 414 42.03 11.53 0.90
C GLU A 414 41.13 10.29 1.06
N GLN A 415 39.97 10.43 1.69
CA GLN A 415 39.03 9.31 1.84
C GLN A 415 38.42 8.89 0.49
N ALA A 416 38.12 9.86 -0.38
CA ALA A 416 37.66 9.58 -1.73
C ALA A 416 38.73 8.81 -2.54
N TYR A 417 40.01 9.21 -2.42
CA TYR A 417 41.16 8.55 -3.06
C TYR A 417 41.30 7.10 -2.59
N ASP A 418 41.27 6.86 -1.28
CA ASP A 418 41.37 5.52 -0.70
C ASP A 418 40.30 4.58 -1.22
N VAL A 419 39.07 5.05 -1.25
CA VAL A 419 37.90 4.28 -1.72
C VAL A 419 38.02 3.94 -3.21
N LEU A 420 38.34 4.93 -4.05
CA LEU A 420 38.48 4.74 -5.49
C LEU A 420 39.68 3.87 -5.85
N THR A 421 40.84 4.12 -5.22
CA THR A 421 42.07 3.36 -5.47
C THR A 421 41.92 1.89 -5.05
N LYS A 422 41.28 1.64 -3.91
CA LYS A 422 40.99 0.27 -3.47
C LYS A 422 40.10 -0.44 -4.50
N TYR A 423 39.08 0.24 -5.01
CA TYR A 423 38.22 -0.34 -6.04
C TYR A 423 38.99 -0.65 -7.33
N VAL A 424 39.78 0.28 -7.83
CA VAL A 424 40.60 0.10 -9.07
C VAL A 424 41.54 -1.10 -8.93
N LYS A 425 42.12 -1.33 -7.75
CA LYS A 425 42.98 -2.49 -7.48
C LYS A 425 42.21 -3.82 -7.48
N ASP A 426 40.99 -3.80 -6.97
CA ASP A 426 40.18 -5.03 -6.76
C ASP A 426 39.32 -5.39 -7.98
N ALA A 427 38.93 -4.43 -8.82
CA ALA A 427 37.89 -4.56 -9.84
C ALA A 427 38.37 -4.98 -11.23
N GLY A 428 39.57 -5.23 -11.51
CA GLY A 428 40.07 -5.72 -12.80
C GLY A 428 39.78 -4.87 -14.06
N LYS A 429 38.60 -4.24 -14.15
CA LYS A 429 38.18 -3.31 -15.22
C LYS A 429 37.25 -2.24 -14.67
N PRO A 430 37.77 -1.16 -14.09
CA PRO A 430 36.94 0.00 -13.67
C PRO A 430 36.28 0.69 -14.86
N SER A 431 35.13 1.32 -14.63
CA SER A 431 34.48 2.14 -15.65
C SER A 431 35.20 3.47 -15.88
N LEU A 432 34.82 4.14 -16.93
CA LEU A 432 35.24 5.50 -17.26
C LEU A 432 34.97 6.48 -16.10
N GLU A 433 33.80 6.38 -15.49
CA GLU A 433 33.38 7.25 -14.40
C GLU A 433 34.28 7.12 -13.18
N VAL A 434 34.75 5.91 -12.87
CA VAL A 434 35.66 5.66 -11.76
C VAL A 434 37.02 6.29 -12.03
N TYR A 435 37.61 6.09 -13.22
CA TYR A 435 38.89 6.68 -13.58
C TYR A 435 38.81 8.20 -13.62
N PHE A 436 37.72 8.77 -14.14
CA PHE A 436 37.52 10.20 -14.18
C PHE A 436 37.37 10.80 -12.78
N ALA A 437 36.60 10.16 -11.88
CA ALA A 437 36.49 10.59 -10.50
C ALA A 437 37.80 10.49 -9.74
N LEU A 438 38.60 9.42 -10.00
CA LEU A 438 39.89 9.22 -9.38
C LEU A 438 40.88 10.29 -9.84
N SER A 439 40.95 10.59 -11.14
CA SER A 439 41.81 11.65 -11.68
C SER A 439 41.49 13.02 -11.09
N PHE A 440 40.20 13.34 -10.89
CA PHE A 440 39.77 14.57 -10.23
C PHE A 440 40.29 14.66 -8.78
N VAL A 441 40.16 13.57 -8.02
CA VAL A 441 40.64 13.53 -6.63
C VAL A 441 42.18 13.60 -6.57
N GLU A 442 42.89 12.96 -7.50
CA GLU A 442 44.34 13.01 -7.61
C GLU A 442 44.86 14.41 -7.93
N ILE A 443 44.19 15.15 -8.80
CA ILE A 443 44.48 16.56 -9.05
C ILE A 443 44.34 17.37 -7.74
N LYS A 444 43.25 17.17 -6.99
CA LYS A 444 43.04 17.85 -5.70
C LYS A 444 44.09 17.53 -4.65
N LEU A 445 44.67 16.34 -4.72
CA LEU A 445 45.73 15.86 -3.82
C LEU A 445 47.16 16.12 -4.37
N ASN A 446 47.31 16.83 -5.48
CA ASN A 446 48.57 17.13 -6.15
C ASN A 446 49.36 15.88 -6.60
N LYS A 447 48.65 14.80 -6.96
CA LYS A 447 49.18 13.56 -7.50
C LYS A 447 49.10 13.58 -9.04
N LEU A 448 49.81 14.51 -9.67
CA LEU A 448 49.58 14.88 -11.07
C LEU A 448 49.92 13.77 -12.07
N ASP A 449 50.97 12.96 -11.83
CA ASP A 449 51.35 11.83 -12.68
C ASP A 449 50.31 10.72 -12.71
N ASP A 450 49.73 10.39 -11.52
CA ASP A 450 48.67 9.42 -11.40
C ASP A 450 47.40 9.93 -12.12
N ALA A 451 47.08 11.19 -11.95
CA ALA A 451 45.92 11.83 -12.60
C ALA A 451 46.02 11.78 -14.13
N LYS A 452 47.18 12.08 -14.70
CA LYS A 452 47.43 11.95 -16.15
C LYS A 452 47.25 10.53 -16.64
N SER A 453 47.80 9.56 -15.92
CA SER A 453 47.63 8.14 -16.26
C SER A 453 46.17 7.71 -16.30
N HIS A 454 45.39 8.14 -15.31
CA HIS A 454 43.94 7.82 -15.25
C HIS A 454 43.11 8.58 -16.29
N LEU A 455 43.45 9.83 -16.62
CA LEU A 455 42.82 10.55 -17.73
C LEU A 455 43.11 9.92 -19.10
N LEU A 456 44.31 9.39 -19.32
CA LEU A 456 44.60 8.62 -20.52
C LEU A 456 43.78 7.33 -20.60
N ASN A 457 43.55 6.64 -19.47
CA ASN A 457 42.63 5.50 -19.43
C ASN A 457 41.18 5.93 -19.77
N VAL A 458 40.73 7.10 -19.31
CA VAL A 458 39.43 7.67 -19.67
C VAL A 458 39.32 7.86 -21.18
N ILE A 459 40.31 8.50 -21.81
CA ILE A 459 40.36 8.74 -23.27
C ILE A 459 40.42 7.41 -24.05
N GLN A 460 41.10 6.39 -23.52
CA GLN A 460 41.12 5.07 -24.16
C GLN A 460 39.73 4.41 -24.15
N LEU A 461 38.93 4.65 -23.11
CA LEU A 461 37.58 4.11 -22.98
C LEU A 461 36.54 4.93 -23.78
N ASP A 462 36.69 6.26 -23.78
CA ASP A 462 35.86 7.18 -24.55
C ASP A 462 36.74 8.31 -25.16
N PRO A 463 37.15 8.17 -26.42
CA PRO A 463 37.96 9.18 -27.12
C PRO A 463 37.21 10.49 -27.41
N ASP A 464 35.87 10.53 -27.23
CA ASP A 464 35.03 11.68 -27.53
C ASP A 464 34.63 12.49 -26.27
N LEU A 465 35.26 12.22 -25.12
CA LEU A 465 35.01 12.94 -23.87
C LEU A 465 35.89 14.20 -23.77
N PRO A 466 35.37 15.40 -24.04
CA PRO A 466 36.17 16.64 -24.09
C PRO A 466 36.72 17.04 -22.71
N GLU A 467 36.02 16.71 -21.63
CA GLU A 467 36.42 17.02 -20.26
C GLU A 467 37.78 16.36 -19.89
N ALA A 468 38.05 15.18 -20.42
CA ALA A 468 39.30 14.47 -20.15
C ALA A 468 40.50 15.16 -20.83
N TYR A 469 40.35 15.60 -22.06
CA TYR A 469 41.37 16.36 -22.78
C TYR A 469 41.59 17.73 -22.14
N TYR A 470 40.54 18.42 -21.73
CA TYR A 470 40.64 19.70 -21.03
C TYR A 470 41.46 19.56 -19.74
N ASN A 471 41.17 18.56 -18.92
CA ASN A 471 41.92 18.32 -17.69
C ASN A 471 43.38 17.97 -17.96
N LEU A 472 43.68 17.16 -19.01
CA LEU A 472 45.06 16.91 -19.43
C LEU A 472 45.77 18.18 -19.89
N ALA A 473 45.08 19.06 -20.63
CA ALA A 473 45.66 20.33 -21.06
C ALA A 473 46.09 21.19 -19.88
N LEU A 474 45.25 21.27 -18.84
CA LEU A 474 45.53 22.01 -17.61
C LEU A 474 46.76 21.40 -16.87
N LEU A 475 46.86 20.06 -16.78
CA LEU A 475 47.97 19.40 -16.14
C LEU A 475 49.30 19.64 -16.90
N HIS A 476 49.29 19.54 -18.24
CA HIS A 476 50.47 19.85 -19.04
C HIS A 476 50.87 21.32 -18.98
N LEU A 477 49.90 22.23 -18.87
CA LEU A 477 50.15 23.65 -18.65
C LEU A 477 50.87 23.93 -17.31
N GLU A 478 50.41 23.23 -16.23
CA GLU A 478 51.02 23.33 -14.90
C GLU A 478 52.48 22.86 -14.90
N GLU A 479 52.79 21.84 -15.73
CA GLU A 479 54.17 21.31 -15.95
C GLU A 479 54.98 22.16 -16.94
N ASN A 480 54.43 23.22 -17.50
CA ASN A 480 55.02 24.05 -18.51
C ASN A 480 55.31 23.31 -19.84
N ASP A 481 54.59 22.20 -20.10
CA ASP A 481 54.59 21.51 -21.39
C ASP A 481 53.54 22.12 -22.32
N LEU A 482 53.88 23.27 -22.88
CA LEU A 482 52.97 24.05 -23.70
C LEU A 482 52.50 23.34 -24.97
N ASN A 483 53.32 22.42 -25.52
CA ASN A 483 52.95 21.67 -26.72
C ASN A 483 51.83 20.67 -26.45
N GLU A 484 51.99 19.82 -25.46
CA GLU A 484 50.94 18.86 -25.10
C GLU A 484 49.70 19.56 -24.50
N ALA A 485 49.88 20.66 -23.75
CA ALA A 485 48.78 21.47 -23.27
C ALA A 485 47.90 21.98 -24.43
N LYS A 486 48.56 22.54 -25.50
CA LYS A 486 47.84 23.04 -26.67
C LYS A 486 47.14 21.95 -27.46
N ASN A 487 47.80 20.82 -27.73
CA ASN A 487 47.22 19.70 -28.45
C ASN A 487 45.93 19.20 -27.77
N ASN A 488 45.98 19.03 -26.45
CA ASN A 488 44.83 18.56 -25.68
C ASN A 488 43.74 19.63 -25.58
N ALA A 489 44.08 20.91 -25.43
CA ALA A 489 43.10 22.01 -25.41
C ALA A 489 42.34 22.16 -26.74
N GLU A 490 43.07 22.08 -27.86
CA GLU A 490 42.48 22.11 -29.20
C GLU A 490 41.53 20.92 -29.41
N LYS A 491 41.92 19.73 -28.96
CA LYS A 491 41.05 18.53 -29.04
C LYS A 491 39.79 18.69 -28.22
N ALA A 492 39.86 19.21 -26.99
CA ALA A 492 38.69 19.50 -26.15
C ALA A 492 37.76 20.52 -26.84
N SER A 493 38.31 21.58 -27.41
CA SER A 493 37.55 22.62 -28.13
C SER A 493 36.90 22.09 -29.42
N GLU A 494 37.60 21.20 -30.16
CA GLU A 494 37.07 20.53 -31.35
C GLU A 494 35.84 19.66 -31.02
N LEU A 495 35.93 18.86 -29.95
CA LEU A 495 34.86 17.99 -29.51
C LEU A 495 33.64 18.76 -28.98
N LYS A 496 33.85 19.94 -28.36
CA LYS A 496 32.75 20.74 -27.79
C LYS A 496 32.92 22.26 -28.06
N PRO A 497 32.72 22.69 -29.33
CA PRO A 497 33.04 24.05 -29.76
C PRO A 497 32.25 25.18 -29.09
N ARG A 498 31.15 24.85 -28.46
CA ARG A 498 30.29 25.85 -27.76
C ARG A 498 30.69 26.07 -26.30
N GLN A 499 31.66 25.33 -25.78
CA GLN A 499 32.12 25.47 -24.41
C GLN A 499 33.20 26.58 -24.37
N GLN A 500 32.84 27.75 -23.84
CA GLN A 500 33.72 28.95 -23.85
C GLN A 500 35.05 28.69 -23.15
N GLU A 501 35.07 27.94 -22.04
CA GLU A 501 36.27 27.66 -21.25
C GLU A 501 37.36 26.94 -22.08
N TYR A 502 36.96 26.04 -23.01
CA TYR A 502 37.92 25.31 -23.84
C TYR A 502 38.55 26.22 -24.90
N SER A 503 37.75 27.09 -25.51
CA SER A 503 38.25 28.07 -26.49
C SER A 503 39.12 29.14 -25.84
N ASP A 504 38.81 29.55 -24.62
CA ASP A 504 39.61 30.54 -23.88
C ASP A 504 40.98 29.97 -23.52
N LEU A 505 41.03 28.66 -23.10
CA LEU A 505 42.31 27.98 -22.84
C LEU A 505 43.16 27.89 -24.10
N VAL A 506 42.61 27.56 -25.27
CA VAL A 506 43.33 27.56 -26.55
C VAL A 506 43.89 28.94 -26.88
N GLN A 507 43.11 30.01 -26.68
CA GLN A 507 43.60 31.38 -26.91
C GLN A 507 44.73 31.78 -25.97
N GLU A 508 44.63 31.37 -24.70
CA GLU A 508 45.69 31.62 -23.71
C GLU A 508 46.98 30.94 -24.08
N LEU A 509 46.90 29.63 -24.42
CA LEU A 509 48.07 28.85 -24.85
C LEU A 509 48.71 29.37 -26.13
N ASN A 510 47.93 29.87 -27.09
CA ASN A 510 48.43 30.54 -28.29
C ASN A 510 49.14 31.88 -27.98
N ARG A 511 48.80 32.57 -26.90
CA ARG A 511 49.53 33.79 -26.47
C ARG A 511 50.85 33.44 -25.76
N LEU A 512 50.89 32.35 -25.02
CA LEU A 512 52.10 31.90 -24.30
C LEU A 512 53.14 31.30 -25.25
N GLN A 513 52.72 30.72 -26.36
CA GLN A 513 53.58 30.17 -27.40
C GLN A 513 53.25 30.83 -28.75
N PRO A 514 53.72 32.07 -29.00
CA PRO A 514 53.54 32.68 -30.30
C PRO A 514 54.23 31.84 -31.36
N SER A 515 53.50 31.57 -32.45
CA SER A 515 54.02 30.82 -33.60
C SER A 515 55.37 31.41 -34.04
N SER A 516 56.37 30.55 -34.15
CA SER A 516 57.68 30.93 -34.68
C SER A 516 57.69 31.23 -36.19
N ASP A 517 56.51 31.50 -36.79
CA ASP A 517 56.35 31.81 -38.21
C ASP A 517 56.38 33.31 -38.46
N GLY A 518 57.44 34.00 -38.06
CA GLY A 518 57.61 35.45 -38.20
C GLY A 518 59.07 35.92 -38.39
N GLU A 519 59.95 35.06 -38.90
CA GLU A 519 61.26 35.53 -39.41
C GLU A 519 61.66 34.71 -40.66
N GLU A 520 61.20 35.18 -41.82
CA GLU A 520 61.95 35.09 -43.11
C GLU A 520 61.77 36.42 -43.89
#